data_82f03628f2ec29d0f993f30f5464f57d
#
_entry.id   82f03628f2ec29d0f993f30f5464f57d
#
_cell.length_a   1.000
_cell.length_b   1.000
_cell.length_c   1.000
_cell.angle_alpha   90.00
_cell.angle_beta   90.00
_cell.angle_gamma   90.00
#
_symmetry.space_group_name_H-M   'P 1'
#
loop_
_entity.id
_entity.type
_entity.pdbx_description
1 polymer ?
#
loop_
_entity_poly.entity_id
_entity_poly.type
_entity_poly.pdbx_seq_one_letter_code
_entity_poly.pdbx_strand_id
1 'polypeptide(L)'
;ADFPSAEYPGLIPQAGPKSRYRLIHWWYWLFERLWSLRGMENALMDFYLYPGQIHQLFDKLTDFYCRVLERGKSERAADGLFISDDIGTQKGPFFSLDIFREFFKPYYKRLIDKAHALDMHVWMHTCGNIELFLPDLIEIGLDVIHPIQKYTMDEAEIAKKFGGQITFWVGFDVQQIIPYGTPQEVAQEVRHLVDTFARKDGRF
;
A
#
# COMPACT_ATOMS: atom_id res chain seq x y z
N ALA A 1 11.41 9.26 -23.25
CA ALA A 1 11.69 10.19 -22.16
C ALA A 1 12.57 9.47 -21.15
N ASP A 2 13.61 10.16 -20.67
CA ASP A 2 14.49 9.59 -19.67
C ASP A 2 13.75 9.53 -18.32
N PHE A 3 13.97 8.45 -17.60
CA PHE A 3 13.42 8.28 -16.26
C PHE A 3 14.06 9.30 -15.32
N PRO A 4 13.31 9.87 -14.34
CA PRO A 4 13.89 10.76 -13.35
C PRO A 4 15.05 10.06 -12.63
N SER A 5 16.14 10.79 -12.37
CA SER A 5 17.25 10.23 -11.62
C SER A 5 16.87 10.02 -10.16
N ALA A 6 17.09 8.82 -9.64
CA ALA A 6 16.96 8.55 -8.22
C ALA A 6 17.96 9.35 -7.35
N GLU A 7 19.00 9.91 -7.99
CA GLU A 7 20.04 10.73 -7.35
C GLU A 7 19.63 12.21 -7.16
N TYR A 8 18.44 12.62 -7.64
CA TYR A 8 18.00 14.01 -7.52
C TYR A 8 17.97 14.43 -6.05
N PRO A 9 18.68 15.53 -5.65
CA PRO A 9 18.86 15.87 -4.24
C PRO A 9 17.57 16.21 -3.49
N GLY A 10 16.56 16.76 -4.18
CA GLY A 10 15.28 17.13 -3.60
C GLY A 10 14.28 15.99 -3.47
N LEU A 11 14.61 14.77 -3.96
CA LEU A 11 13.68 13.64 -3.97
C LEU A 11 13.38 13.13 -2.56
N ILE A 12 14.32 13.23 -1.64
CA ILE A 12 14.16 12.78 -0.25
C ILE A 12 14.16 14.01 0.66
N PRO A 13 13.01 14.38 1.24
CA PRO A 13 12.91 15.54 2.12
C PRO A 13 13.72 15.35 3.41
N GLN A 14 13.96 16.43 4.13
CA GLN A 14 14.69 16.37 5.39
C GLN A 14 13.93 15.54 6.43
N ALA A 15 14.68 14.73 7.18
CA ALA A 15 14.11 13.90 8.23
C ALA A 15 13.66 14.72 9.44
N GLY A 16 12.58 14.28 10.07
CA GLY A 16 12.16 14.76 11.38
C GLY A 16 13.08 14.30 12.52
N PRO A 17 12.70 14.52 13.80
CA PRO A 17 13.48 14.12 14.97
C PRO A 17 13.80 12.62 14.97
N LYS A 18 15.03 12.25 15.37
CA LYS A 18 15.49 10.85 15.46
C LYS A 18 14.71 10.01 16.47
N SER A 19 14.00 10.63 17.41
CA SER A 19 13.18 9.96 18.42
C SER A 19 11.81 9.47 17.92
N ARG A 20 11.47 9.71 16.65
CA ARG A 20 10.21 9.31 16.04
C ARG A 20 10.44 8.28 14.95
N TYR A 21 9.47 7.39 14.75
CA TYR A 21 9.41 6.50 13.60
C TYR A 21 9.35 7.33 12.32
N ARG A 22 10.19 7.04 11.34
CA ARG A 22 10.36 7.84 10.12
C ARG A 22 9.97 7.02 8.91
N LEU A 23 8.91 7.46 8.23
CA LEU A 23 8.45 6.88 6.98
C LEU A 23 8.94 7.72 5.79
N ILE A 24 9.48 7.05 4.79
CA ILE A 24 9.51 7.59 3.42
C ILE A 24 8.13 7.36 2.83
N HIS A 25 7.63 8.33 2.13
CA HIS A 25 6.30 8.26 1.56
C HIS A 25 6.29 8.73 0.12
N TRP A 26 5.60 7.98 -0.75
CA TRP A 26 5.21 8.45 -2.07
C TRP A 26 3.87 7.88 -2.49
N TRP A 27 3.15 8.66 -3.33
CA TRP A 27 1.91 8.29 -3.99
C TRP A 27 2.17 7.74 -5.39
N TYR A 28 1.20 7.03 -5.95
CA TYR A 28 1.24 6.48 -7.30
C TYR A 28 2.39 5.49 -7.50
N TRP A 29 2.20 4.29 -6.96
CA TRP A 29 3.23 3.27 -7.12
C TRP A 29 3.20 2.64 -8.52
N LEU A 30 2.60 1.45 -8.75
CA LEU A 30 2.62 0.81 -10.07
C LEU A 30 1.33 1.05 -10.85
N PHE A 31 0.17 0.63 -10.31
CA PHE A 31 -1.11 0.77 -11.00
C PHE A 31 -1.54 2.23 -11.11
N GLU A 32 -1.46 2.96 -10.01
CA GLU A 32 -1.79 4.39 -10.02
C GLU A 32 -0.88 5.17 -10.97
N ARG A 33 0.40 4.82 -11.07
CA ARG A 33 1.32 5.41 -12.03
C ARG A 33 0.95 5.04 -13.46
N LEU A 34 0.60 3.78 -13.73
CA LEU A 34 0.20 3.32 -15.05
C LEU A 34 -1.03 4.06 -15.54
N TRP A 35 -2.12 4.07 -14.76
CA TRP A 35 -3.34 4.74 -15.21
C TRP A 35 -3.22 6.27 -15.21
N SER A 36 -2.38 6.88 -14.39
CA SER A 36 -2.13 8.33 -14.44
C SER A 36 -1.44 8.76 -15.73
N LEU A 37 -0.67 7.87 -16.36
CA LEU A 37 0.03 8.11 -17.63
C LEU A 37 -0.82 7.73 -18.85
N ARG A 38 -1.60 6.65 -18.75
CA ARG A 38 -2.30 6.02 -19.87
C ARG A 38 -3.80 6.30 -19.93
N GLY A 39 -4.38 6.78 -18.82
CA GLY A 39 -5.82 6.73 -18.57
C GLY A 39 -6.25 5.34 -18.12
N MET A 40 -7.32 5.27 -17.32
CA MET A 40 -7.76 4.01 -16.65
C MET A 40 -8.09 2.91 -17.65
N GLU A 41 -8.87 3.23 -18.70
CA GLU A 41 -9.30 2.26 -19.71
C GLU A 41 -8.11 1.63 -20.44
N ASN A 42 -7.18 2.46 -20.95
CA ASN A 42 -5.99 1.96 -21.61
C ASN A 42 -5.09 1.16 -20.67
N ALA A 43 -4.93 1.61 -19.42
CA ALA A 43 -4.12 0.91 -18.43
C ALA A 43 -4.62 -0.52 -18.18
N LEU A 44 -5.94 -0.71 -18.09
CA LEU A 44 -6.54 -2.04 -17.92
C LEU A 44 -6.43 -2.89 -19.19
N MET A 45 -6.54 -2.32 -20.38
CA MET A 45 -6.34 -3.02 -21.64
C MET A 45 -4.88 -3.41 -21.89
N ASP A 46 -3.94 -2.57 -21.46
CA ASP A 46 -2.51 -2.75 -21.72
C ASP A 46 -1.93 -4.03 -21.09
N PHE A 47 -2.54 -4.58 -20.04
CA PHE A 47 -2.16 -5.89 -19.50
C PHE A 47 -2.32 -7.02 -20.52
N TYR A 48 -3.27 -6.89 -21.45
CA TYR A 48 -3.54 -7.88 -22.52
C TYR A 48 -2.88 -7.50 -23.84
N LEU A 49 -2.85 -6.20 -24.18
CA LEU A 49 -2.35 -5.74 -25.47
C LEU A 49 -0.84 -5.53 -25.50
N TYR A 50 -0.26 -5.12 -24.36
CA TYR A 50 1.15 -4.74 -24.28
C TYR A 50 1.86 -5.30 -23.03
N PRO A 51 1.69 -6.61 -22.70
CA PRO A 51 2.22 -7.18 -21.45
C PRO A 51 3.73 -6.94 -21.27
N GLY A 52 4.51 -7.09 -22.35
CA GLY A 52 5.95 -6.87 -22.30
C GLY A 52 6.35 -5.44 -21.97
N GLN A 53 5.59 -4.45 -22.43
CA GLN A 53 5.84 -3.04 -22.13
C GLN A 53 5.44 -2.71 -20.66
N ILE A 54 4.39 -3.32 -20.15
CA ILE A 54 4.01 -3.19 -18.73
C ILE A 54 5.12 -3.75 -17.84
N HIS A 55 5.62 -4.94 -18.13
CA HIS A 55 6.76 -5.52 -17.40
C HIS A 55 8.00 -4.61 -17.44
N GLN A 56 8.35 -4.06 -18.60
CA GLN A 56 9.48 -3.12 -18.73
C GLN A 56 9.26 -1.84 -17.90
N LEU A 57 8.05 -1.30 -17.89
CA LEU A 57 7.71 -0.11 -17.10
C LEU A 57 7.83 -0.40 -15.61
N PHE A 58 7.21 -1.48 -15.14
CA PHE A 58 7.19 -1.85 -13.72
C PHE A 58 8.59 -2.23 -13.20
N ASP A 59 9.39 -2.86 -14.04
CA ASP A 59 10.79 -3.15 -13.76
C ASP A 59 11.60 -1.87 -13.48
N LYS A 60 11.52 -0.90 -14.40
CA LYS A 60 12.21 0.39 -14.25
C LYS A 60 11.70 1.21 -13.06
N LEU A 61 10.37 1.21 -12.82
CA LEU A 61 9.78 1.87 -11.66
C LEU A 61 10.29 1.25 -10.35
N THR A 62 10.30 -0.08 -10.28
CA THR A 62 10.76 -0.79 -9.08
C THR A 62 12.24 -0.57 -8.83
N ASP A 63 13.08 -0.58 -9.86
CA ASP A 63 14.50 -0.22 -9.74
C ASP A 63 14.70 1.20 -9.20
N PHE A 64 13.93 2.15 -9.73
CA PHE A 64 13.94 3.52 -9.23
C PHE A 64 13.56 3.59 -7.75
N TYR A 65 12.46 2.95 -7.35
CA TYR A 65 12.00 2.94 -5.96
C TYR A 65 12.98 2.24 -5.01
N CYS A 66 13.61 1.14 -5.44
CA CYS A 66 14.64 0.47 -4.65
C CYS A 66 15.83 1.41 -4.35
N ARG A 67 16.28 2.20 -5.35
CA ARG A 67 17.34 3.20 -5.12
C ARG A 67 16.90 4.34 -4.21
N VAL A 68 15.64 4.78 -4.31
CA VAL A 68 15.09 5.79 -3.39
C VAL A 68 15.05 5.25 -1.96
N LEU A 69 14.72 3.98 -1.75
CA LEU A 69 14.80 3.33 -0.43
C LEU A 69 16.22 3.33 0.14
N GLU A 70 17.22 2.95 -0.65
CA GLU A 70 18.63 2.97 -0.21
C GLU A 70 19.04 4.35 0.28
N ARG A 71 18.69 5.40 -0.48
CA ARG A 71 18.94 6.78 -0.08
C ARG A 71 18.17 7.18 1.16
N GLY A 72 16.90 6.79 1.26
CA GLY A 72 16.08 7.07 2.43
C GLY A 72 16.66 6.48 3.71
N LYS A 73 17.15 5.25 3.63
CA LYS A 73 17.84 4.61 4.76
C LYS A 73 19.16 5.30 5.07
N SER A 74 20.03 5.48 4.08
CA SER A 74 21.39 6.01 4.29
C SER A 74 21.40 7.50 4.68
N GLU A 75 20.57 8.33 4.02
CA GLU A 75 20.58 9.79 4.21
C GLU A 75 19.66 10.26 5.34
N ARG A 76 18.61 9.50 5.66
CA ARG A 76 17.55 9.92 6.60
C ARG A 76 17.30 8.94 7.73
N ALA A 77 17.98 7.80 7.74
CA ALA A 77 17.77 6.68 8.68
C ALA A 77 16.27 6.34 8.79
N ALA A 78 15.63 6.13 7.65
CA ALA A 78 14.21 5.78 7.59
C ALA A 78 13.97 4.41 8.24
N ASP A 79 12.84 4.30 8.94
CA ASP A 79 12.41 3.09 9.65
C ASP A 79 11.39 2.30 8.83
N GLY A 80 10.79 2.94 7.83
CA GLY A 80 9.83 2.29 6.94
C GLY A 80 9.52 3.08 5.68
N LEU A 81 8.78 2.41 4.81
CA LEU A 81 8.23 2.91 3.56
C LEU A 81 6.71 2.91 3.66
N PHE A 82 6.05 4.01 3.28
CA PHE A 82 4.62 4.07 3.05
C PHE A 82 4.35 4.37 1.58
N ILE A 83 3.64 3.45 0.92
CA ILE A 83 3.29 3.52 -0.51
C ILE A 83 1.79 3.52 -0.69
N SER A 84 1.32 4.13 -1.78
CA SER A 84 -0.06 4.07 -2.23
C SER A 84 -0.15 3.43 -3.60
N ASP A 85 -1.10 2.49 -3.73
CA ASP A 85 -1.47 1.92 -5.03
C ASP A 85 -2.92 1.41 -4.95
N ASP A 86 -3.89 2.23 -5.35
CA ASP A 86 -5.31 1.89 -5.27
C ASP A 86 -5.67 0.83 -6.31
N ILE A 87 -5.75 -0.43 -5.87
CA ILE A 87 -6.02 -1.61 -6.71
C ILE A 87 -7.42 -2.21 -6.50
N GLY A 88 -8.21 -1.63 -5.59
CA GLY A 88 -9.58 -2.03 -5.28
C GLY A 88 -10.63 -1.03 -5.74
N THR A 89 -11.85 -1.53 -5.99
CA THR A 89 -13.07 -0.73 -6.16
C THR A 89 -14.01 -0.96 -4.99
N GLN A 90 -15.18 -0.32 -4.98
CA GLN A 90 -16.19 -0.54 -3.92
C GLN A 90 -16.71 -1.99 -3.86
N LYS A 91 -16.63 -2.76 -4.96
CA LYS A 91 -17.20 -4.10 -5.06
C LYS A 91 -16.18 -5.23 -5.19
N GLY A 92 -14.96 -4.91 -5.53
CA GLY A 92 -13.88 -5.87 -5.76
C GLY A 92 -12.66 -5.21 -6.40
N PRO A 93 -11.61 -5.97 -6.70
CA PRO A 93 -10.41 -5.42 -7.35
C PRO A 93 -10.68 -4.90 -8.77
N PHE A 94 -9.80 -4.02 -9.28
CA PHE A 94 -9.85 -3.53 -10.66
C PHE A 94 -9.53 -4.62 -11.70
N PHE A 95 -8.80 -5.66 -11.31
CA PHE A 95 -8.33 -6.73 -12.18
C PHE A 95 -8.32 -8.07 -11.44
N SER A 96 -8.15 -9.17 -12.21
CA SER A 96 -8.17 -10.52 -11.67
C SER A 96 -6.94 -10.83 -10.81
N LEU A 97 -7.04 -11.92 -10.02
CA LEU A 97 -5.92 -12.43 -9.25
C LEU A 97 -4.74 -12.85 -10.15
N ASP A 98 -5.03 -13.36 -11.35
CA ASP A 98 -3.97 -13.75 -12.31
C ASP A 98 -3.20 -12.52 -12.79
N ILE A 99 -3.89 -11.42 -13.14
CA ILE A 99 -3.24 -10.14 -13.48
C ILE A 99 -2.43 -9.62 -12.30
N PHE A 100 -2.95 -9.70 -11.07
CA PHE A 100 -2.20 -9.29 -9.89
C PHE A 100 -0.91 -10.10 -9.73
N ARG A 101 -1.00 -11.43 -9.84
CA ARG A 101 0.13 -12.35 -9.68
C ARG A 101 1.17 -12.22 -10.77
N GLU A 102 0.75 -11.94 -12.00
CA GLU A 102 1.66 -11.76 -13.13
C GLU A 102 2.34 -10.39 -13.11
N PHE A 103 1.56 -9.31 -12.99
CA PHE A 103 2.06 -7.94 -13.22
C PHE A 103 2.44 -7.17 -11.96
N PHE A 104 1.90 -7.50 -10.78
CA PHE A 104 2.13 -6.72 -9.56
C PHE A 104 2.95 -7.46 -8.51
N LYS A 105 2.55 -8.67 -8.17
CA LYS A 105 3.15 -9.45 -7.08
C LYS A 105 4.69 -9.56 -7.17
N PRO A 106 5.31 -9.81 -8.34
CA PRO A 106 6.78 -9.92 -8.43
C PRO A 106 7.49 -8.60 -8.11
N TYR A 107 6.94 -7.49 -8.56
CA TYR A 107 7.51 -6.15 -8.33
C TYR A 107 7.25 -5.65 -6.92
N TYR A 108 6.07 -5.93 -6.37
CA TYR A 108 5.76 -5.67 -4.96
C TYR A 108 6.73 -6.43 -4.06
N LYS A 109 6.89 -7.74 -4.32
CA LYS A 109 7.83 -8.57 -3.56
C LYS A 109 9.25 -8.01 -3.62
N ARG A 110 9.75 -7.64 -4.80
CA ARG A 110 11.10 -7.08 -4.95
C ARG A 110 11.33 -5.82 -4.12
N LEU A 111 10.34 -4.92 -4.07
CA LEU A 111 10.43 -3.72 -3.26
C LEU A 111 10.37 -4.02 -1.76
N ILE A 112 9.46 -4.92 -1.36
CA ILE A 112 9.32 -5.37 0.04
C ILE A 112 10.61 -6.05 0.52
N ASP A 113 11.14 -7.00 -0.25
CA ASP A 113 12.41 -7.67 0.06
C ASP A 113 13.56 -6.66 0.21
N LYS A 114 13.60 -5.64 -0.67
CA LYS A 114 14.60 -4.57 -0.59
C LYS A 114 14.45 -3.74 0.68
N ALA A 115 13.23 -3.38 1.06
CA ALA A 115 12.95 -2.65 2.30
C ALA A 115 13.39 -3.47 3.53
N HIS A 116 13.01 -4.74 3.58
CA HIS A 116 13.40 -5.64 4.67
C HIS A 116 14.91 -5.84 4.76
N ALA A 117 15.60 -5.97 3.62
CA ALA A 117 17.07 -6.03 3.60
C ALA A 117 17.75 -4.76 4.13
N LEU A 118 17.04 -3.63 4.15
CA LEU A 118 17.46 -2.37 4.75
C LEU A 118 16.93 -2.16 6.18
N ASP A 119 16.35 -3.19 6.79
CA ASP A 119 15.70 -3.10 8.11
C ASP A 119 14.65 -1.96 8.15
N MET A 120 13.72 -2.03 7.19
CA MET A 120 12.60 -1.09 7.03
C MET A 120 11.29 -1.86 6.86
N HIS A 121 10.22 -1.43 7.54
CA HIS A 121 8.86 -1.96 7.33
C HIS A 121 8.20 -1.34 6.11
N VAL A 122 7.30 -2.10 5.47
CA VAL A 122 6.50 -1.62 4.32
C VAL A 122 5.04 -1.48 4.71
N TRP A 123 4.52 -0.29 4.54
CA TRP A 123 3.15 0.12 4.78
C TRP A 123 2.49 0.41 3.44
N MET A 124 1.36 -0.21 3.15
CA MET A 124 0.66 -0.01 1.89
C MET A 124 -0.72 0.58 2.11
N HIS A 125 -0.99 1.71 1.42
CA HIS A 125 -2.33 2.22 1.24
C HIS A 125 -2.93 1.67 -0.05
N THR A 126 -4.16 1.18 0.05
CA THR A 126 -4.98 0.81 -1.11
C THR A 126 -6.45 0.86 -0.74
N CYS A 127 -7.20 1.75 -1.35
CA CYS A 127 -8.64 1.86 -1.17
C CYS A 127 -9.40 0.70 -1.84
N GLY A 128 -10.66 0.54 -1.44
CA GLY A 128 -11.59 -0.43 -2.03
C GLY A 128 -11.50 -1.83 -1.45
N ASN A 129 -12.22 -2.74 -2.08
CA ASN A 129 -12.22 -4.15 -1.70
C ASN A 129 -11.03 -4.86 -2.31
N ILE A 130 -10.10 -5.27 -1.46
CA ILE A 130 -8.86 -5.97 -1.81
C ILE A 130 -8.77 -7.36 -1.16
N GLU A 131 -9.86 -7.87 -0.58
CA GLU A 131 -9.84 -9.15 0.14
C GLU A 131 -9.20 -10.27 -0.68
N LEU A 132 -9.44 -10.29 -2.00
CA LEU A 132 -8.88 -11.27 -2.92
C LEU A 132 -7.33 -11.26 -2.95
N PHE A 133 -6.71 -10.12 -2.73
CA PHE A 133 -5.25 -9.95 -2.80
C PHE A 133 -4.53 -10.07 -1.46
N LEU A 134 -5.26 -10.01 -0.34
CA LEU A 134 -4.65 -10.06 0.99
C LEU A 134 -3.75 -11.29 1.23
N PRO A 135 -4.15 -12.53 0.82
CA PRO A 135 -3.27 -13.69 0.96
C PRO A 135 -1.92 -13.52 0.25
N ASP A 136 -1.94 -13.00 -0.98
CA ASP A 136 -0.73 -12.78 -1.77
C ASP A 136 0.13 -11.63 -1.20
N LEU A 137 -0.50 -10.55 -0.68
CA LEU A 137 0.20 -9.45 -0.02
C LEU A 137 0.90 -9.91 1.27
N ILE A 138 0.24 -10.76 2.06
CA ILE A 138 0.82 -11.38 3.26
C ILE A 138 1.98 -12.30 2.89
N GLU A 139 1.80 -13.15 1.87
CA GLU A 139 2.83 -14.10 1.40
C GLU A 139 4.12 -13.39 0.97
N ILE A 140 4.01 -12.22 0.32
CA ILE A 140 5.20 -11.46 -0.09
C ILE A 140 5.79 -10.60 1.02
N GLY A 141 5.22 -10.64 2.23
CA GLY A 141 5.78 -10.02 3.43
C GLY A 141 5.38 -8.58 3.67
N LEU A 142 4.23 -8.12 3.17
CA LEU A 142 3.72 -6.79 3.53
C LEU A 142 3.49 -6.67 5.04
N ASP A 143 4.04 -5.63 5.67
CA ASP A 143 3.99 -5.48 7.13
C ASP A 143 2.69 -4.84 7.60
N VAL A 144 2.23 -3.79 6.91
CA VAL A 144 1.05 -3.01 7.30
C VAL A 144 0.17 -2.71 6.11
N ILE A 145 -1.13 -2.98 6.24
CA ILE A 145 -2.15 -2.65 5.23
C ILE A 145 -3.10 -1.57 5.76
N HIS A 146 -3.44 -0.60 4.92
CA HIS A 146 -4.35 0.51 5.17
C HIS A 146 -5.26 0.72 3.94
N PRO A 147 -6.56 1.04 4.09
CA PRO A 147 -7.25 1.23 5.38
C PRO A 147 -8.08 0.04 5.87
N ILE A 148 -8.32 -1.03 5.20
CA ILE A 148 -9.48 -1.91 5.33
C ILE A 148 -10.74 -1.04 5.27
N GLN A 149 -11.06 -0.62 4.06
CA GLN A 149 -12.04 0.46 3.85
C GLN A 149 -13.45 0.04 4.28
N LYS A 150 -14.08 0.88 5.13
CA LYS A 150 -15.46 0.70 5.57
C LYS A 150 -16.41 0.50 4.38
N TYR A 151 -17.39 -0.38 4.52
CA TYR A 151 -18.43 -0.73 3.52
C TYR A 151 -17.93 -1.46 2.27
N THR A 152 -16.65 -1.77 2.14
CA THR A 152 -16.14 -2.53 0.99
C THR A 152 -15.85 -3.99 1.31
N MET A 153 -15.46 -4.27 2.55
CA MET A 153 -15.16 -5.61 3.07
C MET A 153 -15.84 -5.79 4.43
N ASP A 154 -16.06 -7.04 4.84
CA ASP A 154 -16.52 -7.36 6.19
C ASP A 154 -15.35 -7.30 7.18
N GLU A 155 -15.36 -6.28 8.04
CA GLU A 155 -14.28 -6.02 9.00
C GLU A 155 -14.02 -7.21 9.93
N ALA A 156 -15.08 -7.84 10.45
CA ALA A 156 -14.97 -8.97 11.37
C ALA A 156 -14.37 -10.21 10.68
N GLU A 157 -14.79 -10.49 9.44
CA GLU A 157 -14.23 -11.60 8.67
C GLU A 157 -12.78 -11.33 8.27
N ILE A 158 -12.41 -10.10 7.90
CA ILE A 158 -11.02 -9.71 7.62
C ILE A 158 -10.15 -9.87 8.87
N ALA A 159 -10.59 -9.34 10.01
CA ALA A 159 -9.87 -9.47 11.26
C ALA A 159 -9.68 -10.92 11.69
N LYS A 160 -10.72 -11.76 11.51
CA LYS A 160 -10.68 -13.19 11.82
C LYS A 160 -9.75 -13.99 10.90
N LYS A 161 -9.82 -13.74 9.59
CA LYS A 161 -9.03 -14.49 8.58
C LYS A 161 -7.55 -14.13 8.61
N PHE A 162 -7.23 -12.86 8.76
CA PHE A 162 -5.88 -12.33 8.52
C PHE A 162 -5.22 -11.72 9.76
N GLY A 163 -5.96 -11.56 10.84
CA GLY A 163 -5.43 -11.02 12.10
C GLY A 163 -4.23 -11.82 12.63
N GLY A 164 -3.16 -11.12 12.97
CA GLY A 164 -1.90 -11.72 13.42
C GLY A 164 -0.95 -12.12 12.28
N GLN A 165 -1.39 -12.08 11.03
CA GLN A 165 -0.54 -12.34 9.86
C GLN A 165 -0.01 -11.04 9.24
N ILE A 166 -0.76 -9.95 9.37
CA ILE A 166 -0.41 -8.62 8.92
C ILE A 166 -0.87 -7.59 9.97
N THR A 167 -0.24 -6.44 10.03
CA THR A 167 -0.72 -5.33 10.87
C THR A 167 -1.79 -4.54 10.12
N PHE A 168 -2.91 -4.29 10.79
CA PHE A 168 -3.97 -3.47 10.24
C PHE A 168 -3.85 -2.03 10.73
N TRP A 169 -3.70 -1.09 9.83
CA TRP A 169 -3.98 0.31 10.06
C TRP A 169 -5.36 0.61 9.49
N VAL A 170 -6.40 0.40 10.29
CA VAL A 170 -7.78 0.47 9.82
C VAL A 170 -8.21 1.91 9.51
N GLY A 171 -9.07 2.04 8.50
CA GLY A 171 -9.68 3.31 8.13
C GLY A 171 -10.86 3.64 9.03
N PHE A 172 -10.94 4.88 9.47
CA PHE A 172 -12.12 5.43 10.10
C PHE A 172 -13.21 5.70 9.05
N ASP A 173 -14.49 5.69 9.46
CA ASP A 173 -15.60 6.01 8.54
C ASP A 173 -15.61 7.50 8.17
N VAL A 174 -14.89 7.82 7.09
CA VAL A 174 -14.81 9.18 6.52
C VAL A 174 -16.00 9.54 5.64
N GLN A 175 -16.91 8.59 5.36
CA GLN A 175 -18.04 8.79 4.46
C GLN A 175 -19.32 9.17 5.19
N GLN A 176 -19.53 8.64 6.39
CA GLN A 176 -20.75 8.84 7.16
C GLN A 176 -20.45 9.41 8.56
N ILE A 177 -19.62 8.73 9.35
CA ILE A 177 -19.43 9.09 10.76
C ILE A 177 -18.67 10.42 10.92
N ILE A 178 -17.59 10.64 10.17
CA ILE A 178 -16.83 11.89 10.26
C ILE A 178 -17.67 13.11 9.82
N PRO A 179 -18.33 13.10 8.63
CA PRO A 179 -19.04 14.29 8.16
C PRO A 179 -20.40 14.52 8.83
N TYR A 180 -21.07 13.47 9.33
CA TYR A 180 -22.48 13.57 9.76
C TYR A 180 -22.75 13.02 11.16
N GLY A 181 -21.80 12.32 11.76
CA GLY A 181 -21.95 11.70 13.06
C GLY A 181 -21.83 12.67 14.23
N THR A 182 -22.41 12.29 15.34
CA THR A 182 -22.25 12.95 16.64
C THR A 182 -20.92 12.53 17.31
N PRO A 183 -20.40 13.29 18.28
CA PRO A 183 -19.23 12.86 19.06
C PRO A 183 -19.37 11.48 19.70
N GLN A 184 -20.60 11.10 20.08
CA GLN A 184 -20.91 9.79 20.66
C GLN A 184 -20.76 8.67 19.62
N GLU A 185 -21.24 8.88 18.38
CA GLU A 185 -21.09 7.92 17.28
C GLU A 185 -19.62 7.77 16.87
N VAL A 186 -18.86 8.87 16.85
CA VAL A 186 -17.40 8.82 16.63
C VAL A 186 -16.73 7.95 17.70
N ALA A 187 -17.07 8.13 18.98
CA ALA A 187 -16.51 7.34 20.06
C ALA A 187 -16.93 5.86 20.00
N GLN A 188 -18.15 5.57 19.52
CA GLN A 188 -18.63 4.18 19.31
C GLN A 188 -17.87 3.52 18.16
N GLU A 189 -17.64 4.22 17.06
CA GLU A 189 -16.87 3.70 15.91
C GLU A 189 -15.43 3.37 16.31
N VAL A 190 -14.76 4.24 17.08
CA VAL A 190 -13.43 3.94 17.60
C VAL A 190 -13.42 2.66 18.44
N ARG A 191 -14.40 2.50 19.34
CA ARG A 191 -14.51 1.27 20.14
C ARG A 191 -14.74 0.05 19.26
N HIS A 192 -15.66 0.14 18.30
CA HIS A 192 -15.93 -0.94 17.35
C HIS A 192 -14.65 -1.39 16.62
N LEU A 193 -13.88 -0.45 16.09
CA LEU A 193 -12.62 -0.76 15.39
C LEU A 193 -11.60 -1.41 16.34
N VAL A 194 -11.45 -0.88 17.55
CA VAL A 194 -10.58 -1.48 18.57
C VAL A 194 -11.05 -2.89 18.93
N ASP A 195 -12.33 -3.09 19.22
CA ASP A 195 -12.87 -4.40 19.60
C ASP A 195 -12.75 -5.43 18.46
N THR A 196 -12.84 -4.98 17.20
CA THR A 196 -12.74 -5.85 16.03
C THR A 196 -11.30 -6.24 15.70
N PHE A 197 -10.39 -5.28 15.73
CA PHE A 197 -9.03 -5.49 15.19
C PHE A 197 -7.93 -5.59 16.24
N ALA A 198 -8.12 -5.01 17.45
CA ALA A 198 -7.03 -4.97 18.43
C ALA A 198 -6.62 -6.37 18.90
N ARG A 199 -5.32 -6.56 19.02
CA ARG A 199 -4.70 -7.82 19.42
C ARG A 199 -3.66 -7.59 20.50
N LYS A 200 -3.44 -8.62 21.33
CA LYS A 200 -2.43 -8.57 22.41
C LYS A 200 -1.00 -8.47 21.89
N ASP A 201 -0.75 -8.88 20.65
CA ASP A 201 0.55 -8.79 19.98
C ASP A 201 0.81 -7.41 19.33
N GLY A 202 -0.14 -6.48 19.43
CA GLY A 202 0.01 -5.09 18.96
C GLY A 202 -0.09 -4.90 17.46
N ARG A 203 -0.65 -5.85 16.72
CA ARG A 203 -0.80 -5.76 15.24
C ARG A 203 -2.09 -5.05 14.82
N PHE A 204 -2.32 -3.89 15.42
CA PHE A 204 -3.43 -2.98 15.14
C PHE A 204 -3.01 -1.55 15.43
#